data_4eb4c30cc7265d67e2f07d76768ffa15
#
_entry.id   4eb4c30cc7265d67e2f07d76768ffa15
#
_cell.length_a   1.000
_cell.length_b   1.000
_cell.length_c   1.000
_cell.angle_alpha   90.00
_cell.angle_beta   90.00
_cell.angle_gamma   90.00
#
_symmetry.space_group_name_H-M   'P 1'
#
loop_
_entity.id
_entity.type
_entity.pdbx_description
1 polymer ?
#
loop_
_entity_poly.entity_id
_entity_poly.type
_entity_poly.pdbx_seq_one_letter_code
_entity_poly.pdbx_strand_id
1 'polypeptide(L)'
;MECLLVIDSGYSHTTVTPLFNGRPLHRAIRRLDFGGKHLTNLLKEVISVRHFDLHQDTKIVNDIKEDVCFASMDFKGDLERSWKGSKSRQKDKAVKDKDKDMDMIDKLNDGEVRVDYILPDGVHLLRGFSRPHDATVTAAKKRKQTALSSASLHNSEISMTLGNERFSVPEILFSPSDIGSKQPGLPDMILQSLSVLPPLLQATMLSNVLVVGGNAKIPGLPQRVESELRSRIRTEWQVRVKTMENPITSTWLGGARMANKFPSVVREYGVTRAEYLEHGSAWTARRFLNGGSGKGP
;
A
#
# COMPACT_ATOMS: atom_id res chain seq x y z
N MET A 1 26.05 -4.40 -15.48
CA MET A 1 25.73 -3.17 -14.71
C MET A 1 24.42 -3.41 -14.02
N GLU A 2 24.45 -3.56 -12.71
CA GLU A 2 23.25 -3.88 -11.93
C GLU A 2 22.64 -2.60 -11.36
N CYS A 3 21.50 -2.18 -11.92
CA CYS A 3 20.73 -1.04 -11.45
C CYS A 3 19.39 -1.54 -10.90
N LEU A 4 19.00 -1.06 -9.74
CA LEU A 4 17.75 -1.40 -9.08
C LEU A 4 17.20 -0.16 -8.38
N LEU A 5 15.93 0.12 -8.56
CA LEU A 5 15.22 1.13 -7.79
C LEU A 5 14.34 0.44 -6.75
N VAL A 6 14.69 0.55 -5.48
CA VAL A 6 13.91 -0.03 -4.38
C VAL A 6 12.95 1.02 -3.84
N ILE A 7 11.68 0.66 -3.78
CA ILE A 7 10.61 1.42 -3.11
C ILE A 7 10.20 0.61 -1.89
N ASP A 8 10.62 1.07 -0.71
CA ASP A 8 10.19 0.47 0.55
C ASP A 8 9.03 1.26 1.13
N SER A 9 7.82 0.71 0.98
CA SER A 9 6.60 1.29 1.52
C SER A 9 6.21 0.56 2.80
N GLY A 10 6.74 1.07 3.90
CA GLY A 10 6.60 0.49 5.23
C GLY A 10 5.40 1.00 6.02
N TYR A 11 5.40 0.73 7.32
CA TYR A 11 4.34 1.16 8.24
C TYR A 11 4.40 2.67 8.53
N SER A 12 5.60 3.24 8.79
CA SER A 12 5.75 4.65 9.17
C SER A 12 6.00 5.59 8.02
N HIS A 13 6.72 5.16 7.00
CA HIS A 13 7.13 5.99 5.86
C HIS A 13 7.38 5.15 4.62
N THR A 14 7.55 5.84 3.49
CA THR A 14 7.96 5.23 2.22
C THR A 14 9.28 5.83 1.77
N THR A 15 10.25 4.99 1.38
CA THR A 15 11.54 5.44 0.85
C THR A 15 11.76 4.96 -0.57
N VAL A 16 12.43 5.79 -1.36
CA VAL A 16 12.91 5.44 -2.70
C VAL A 16 14.42 5.44 -2.68
N THR A 17 15.03 4.29 -2.91
CA THR A 17 16.47 4.08 -2.83
C THR A 17 17.00 3.51 -4.14
N PRO A 18 17.65 4.32 -4.99
CA PRO A 18 18.37 3.84 -6.16
C PRO A 18 19.64 3.09 -5.75
N LEU A 19 19.83 1.91 -6.30
CA LEU A 19 21.01 1.05 -6.09
C LEU A 19 21.77 0.89 -7.40
N PHE A 20 23.09 1.06 -7.35
CA PHE A 20 24.01 0.82 -8.46
C PHE A 20 25.09 -0.15 -8.03
N ASN A 21 25.17 -1.29 -8.69
CA ASN A 21 26.08 -2.40 -8.31
C ASN A 21 26.02 -2.74 -6.81
N GLY A 22 24.78 -2.82 -6.26
CA GLY A 22 24.51 -3.14 -4.87
C GLY A 22 24.78 -2.01 -3.87
N ARG A 23 25.21 -0.82 -4.32
CA ARG A 23 25.47 0.33 -3.45
C ARG A 23 24.37 1.40 -3.58
N PRO A 24 23.87 1.96 -2.47
CA PRO A 24 22.88 3.01 -2.51
C PRO A 24 23.49 4.33 -3.01
N LEU A 25 22.76 5.01 -3.88
CA LEU A 25 23.10 6.34 -4.35
C LEU A 25 22.49 7.39 -3.41
N HIS A 26 23.20 7.71 -2.32
CA HIS A 26 22.68 8.49 -1.19
C HIS A 26 22.07 9.83 -1.60
N ARG A 27 22.65 10.55 -2.58
CA ARG A 27 22.13 11.85 -3.06
C ARG A 27 20.75 11.74 -3.70
N ALA A 28 20.42 10.57 -4.22
CA ALA A 28 19.16 10.30 -4.91
C ALA A 28 18.11 9.64 -4.01
N ILE A 29 18.44 9.28 -2.76
CA ILE A 29 17.46 8.74 -1.82
C ILE A 29 16.41 9.81 -1.52
N ARG A 30 15.13 9.41 -1.55
CA ARG A 30 14.00 10.26 -1.18
C ARG A 30 13.13 9.53 -0.17
N ARG A 31 12.46 10.33 0.67
CA ARG A 31 11.56 9.82 1.71
C ARG A 31 10.24 10.58 1.67
N LEU A 32 9.17 9.84 1.75
CA LEU A 32 7.80 10.30 1.94
C LEU A 32 7.37 9.89 3.35
N ASP A 33 6.94 10.83 4.16
CA ASP A 33 6.53 10.57 5.55
C ASP A 33 5.09 10.01 5.63
N PHE A 34 4.68 9.27 4.60
CA PHE A 34 3.45 8.50 4.58
C PHE A 34 3.76 7.00 4.47
N GLY A 35 3.05 6.23 5.28
CA GLY A 35 3.14 4.77 5.34
C GLY A 35 1.85 4.16 5.85
N GLY A 36 1.84 2.87 6.11
CA GLY A 36 0.67 2.11 6.53
C GLY A 36 -0.03 2.67 7.77
N LYS A 37 0.72 3.29 8.71
CA LYS A 37 0.16 3.97 9.88
C LYS A 37 -0.78 5.11 9.51
N HIS A 38 -0.39 5.92 8.52
CA HIS A 38 -1.19 7.06 8.06
C HIS A 38 -2.46 6.58 7.37
N LEU A 39 -2.37 5.53 6.55
CA LEU A 39 -3.53 4.87 5.93
C LEU A 39 -4.49 4.34 7.00
N THR A 40 -3.98 3.64 8.02
CA THR A 40 -4.80 3.12 9.12
C THR A 40 -5.47 4.24 9.90
N ASN A 41 -4.74 5.33 10.21
CA ASN A 41 -5.31 6.47 10.93
C ASN A 41 -6.39 7.18 10.11
N LEU A 42 -6.15 7.42 8.81
CA LEU A 42 -7.17 8.02 7.94
C LEU A 42 -8.42 7.14 7.85
N LEU A 43 -8.24 5.83 7.65
CA LEU A 43 -9.38 4.90 7.62
C LEU A 43 -10.13 4.90 8.94
N LYS A 44 -9.42 4.95 10.07
CA LYS A 44 -10.00 5.03 11.41
C LYS A 44 -10.90 6.25 11.58
N GLU A 45 -10.42 7.44 11.19
CA GLU A 45 -11.22 8.67 11.23
C GLU A 45 -12.47 8.54 10.35
N VAL A 46 -12.33 8.07 9.12
CA VAL A 46 -13.45 7.93 8.19
C VAL A 46 -14.50 6.93 8.71
N ILE A 47 -14.07 5.78 9.23
CA ILE A 47 -14.99 4.78 9.80
C ILE A 47 -15.68 5.33 11.04
N SER A 48 -14.93 5.96 11.95
CA SER A 48 -15.47 6.47 13.22
C SER A 48 -16.54 7.56 13.00
N VAL A 49 -16.39 8.37 11.95
CA VAL A 49 -17.40 9.38 11.59
C VAL A 49 -18.63 8.76 10.94
N ARG A 50 -18.49 7.70 10.13
CA ARG A 50 -19.57 7.17 9.29
C ARG A 50 -20.33 6.00 9.91
N HIS A 51 -19.66 5.19 10.74
CA HIS A 51 -20.18 3.90 11.23
C HIS A 51 -20.10 3.77 12.74
N PHE A 52 -18.98 3.31 13.24
CA PHE A 52 -18.74 3.00 14.64
C PHE A 52 -17.50 3.74 15.14
N ASP A 53 -17.50 4.16 16.39
CA ASP A 53 -16.30 4.70 16.99
C ASP A 53 -15.26 3.60 17.24
N LEU A 54 -14.24 3.56 16.37
CA LEU A 54 -13.11 2.63 16.43
C LEU A 54 -11.79 3.34 16.78
N HIS A 55 -11.84 4.51 17.43
CA HIS A 55 -10.63 5.28 17.74
C HIS A 55 -9.64 4.52 18.62
N GLN A 56 -10.11 3.63 19.49
CA GLN A 56 -9.27 2.81 20.36
C GLN A 56 -8.82 1.49 19.70
N ASP A 57 -9.51 1.03 18.65
CA ASP A 57 -9.34 -0.29 18.05
C ASP A 57 -8.48 -0.28 16.78
N THR A 58 -7.28 0.33 16.88
CA THR A 58 -6.35 0.47 15.75
C THR A 58 -6.02 -0.86 15.07
N LYS A 59 -5.99 -1.97 15.84
CA LYS A 59 -5.74 -3.32 15.30
C LYS A 59 -6.86 -3.75 14.37
N ILE A 60 -8.11 -3.59 14.78
CA ILE A 60 -9.29 -3.94 13.97
C ILE A 60 -9.29 -3.10 12.68
N VAL A 61 -9.05 -1.79 12.79
CA VAL A 61 -8.98 -0.91 11.61
C VAL A 61 -7.84 -1.31 10.66
N ASN A 62 -6.69 -1.75 11.19
CA ASN A 62 -5.60 -2.25 10.35
C ASN A 62 -5.99 -3.54 9.61
N ASP A 63 -6.67 -4.46 10.29
CA ASP A 63 -7.18 -5.69 9.67
C ASP A 63 -8.21 -5.37 8.58
N ILE A 64 -9.13 -4.43 8.82
CA ILE A 64 -10.06 -3.92 7.80
C ILE A 64 -9.30 -3.37 6.59
N LYS A 65 -8.30 -2.49 6.82
CA LYS A 65 -7.47 -1.93 5.75
C LYS A 65 -6.83 -3.01 4.89
N GLU A 66 -6.24 -4.02 5.52
CA GLU A 66 -5.55 -5.11 4.82
C GLU A 66 -6.50 -5.98 3.99
N ASP A 67 -7.73 -6.16 4.47
CA ASP A 67 -8.73 -7.03 3.82
C ASP A 67 -9.51 -6.31 2.70
N VAL A 68 -9.73 -4.97 2.79
CA VAL A 68 -10.69 -4.31 1.89
C VAL A 68 -10.08 -3.19 1.04
N CYS A 69 -8.94 -2.59 1.43
CA CYS A 69 -8.38 -1.48 0.68
C CYS A 69 -7.61 -1.94 -0.57
N PHE A 70 -7.68 -1.14 -1.63
CA PHE A 70 -6.96 -1.35 -2.87
C PHE A 70 -6.55 -0.02 -3.51
N ALA A 71 -5.50 -0.02 -4.31
CA ALA A 71 -5.10 1.13 -5.10
C ALA A 71 -5.89 1.14 -6.42
N SER A 72 -6.70 2.19 -6.63
CA SER A 72 -7.49 2.34 -7.84
C SER A 72 -6.59 2.63 -9.04
N MET A 73 -6.88 2.02 -10.18
CA MET A 73 -6.23 2.33 -11.46
C MET A 73 -6.83 3.56 -12.14
N ASP A 74 -8.11 3.84 -11.88
CA ASP A 74 -8.84 5.01 -12.33
C ASP A 74 -9.64 5.61 -11.17
N PHE A 75 -8.96 6.41 -10.36
CA PHE A 75 -9.53 7.00 -9.15
C PHE A 75 -10.79 7.84 -9.44
N LYS A 76 -10.76 8.63 -10.52
CA LYS A 76 -11.91 9.49 -10.88
C LYS A 76 -13.11 8.65 -11.30
N GLY A 77 -12.89 7.64 -12.13
CA GLY A 77 -13.94 6.73 -12.56
C GLY A 77 -14.54 5.92 -11.41
N ASP A 78 -13.71 5.43 -10.48
CA ASP A 78 -14.18 4.73 -9.28
C ASP A 78 -14.97 5.64 -8.35
N LEU A 79 -14.52 6.90 -8.19
CA LEU A 79 -15.23 7.89 -7.40
C LEU A 79 -16.61 8.21 -8.00
N GLU A 80 -16.69 8.41 -9.32
CA GLU A 80 -17.97 8.61 -10.02
C GLU A 80 -18.90 7.39 -9.90
N ARG A 81 -18.35 6.18 -10.02
CA ARG A 81 -19.11 4.93 -9.83
C ARG A 81 -19.67 4.81 -8.42
N SER A 82 -18.90 5.19 -7.40
CA SER A 82 -19.36 5.17 -6.02
C SER A 82 -20.47 6.20 -5.76
N TRP A 83 -20.49 7.33 -6.48
CA TRP A 83 -21.44 8.43 -6.30
C TRP A 83 -22.74 8.25 -7.10
N LYS A 84 -22.63 7.86 -8.36
CA LYS A 84 -23.80 7.75 -9.26
C LYS A 84 -24.74 6.61 -8.88
N GLY A 85 -24.27 5.62 -8.09
CA GLY A 85 -25.08 4.52 -7.58
C GLY A 85 -25.83 3.73 -8.67
N SER A 86 -26.66 2.79 -8.25
CA SER A 86 -27.41 1.84 -9.10
C SER A 86 -28.39 2.49 -10.10
N LYS A 87 -28.72 3.78 -9.97
CA LYS A 87 -29.70 4.46 -10.83
C LYS A 87 -29.20 4.80 -12.24
N SER A 88 -27.89 5.01 -12.43
CA SER A 88 -27.34 5.21 -13.77
C SER A 88 -27.24 3.91 -14.57
N ARG A 89 -27.05 2.76 -13.89
CA ARG A 89 -27.01 1.42 -14.51
C ARG A 89 -28.29 1.05 -15.29
N GLN A 90 -29.45 1.54 -14.89
CA GLN A 90 -30.72 1.28 -15.61
C GLN A 90 -30.85 2.07 -16.89
N LYS A 91 -30.25 3.26 -16.99
CA LYS A 91 -30.28 4.05 -18.25
C LYS A 91 -29.27 3.55 -19.28
N ASP A 92 -28.07 3.12 -18.82
CA ASP A 92 -27.02 2.63 -19.72
C ASP A 92 -27.29 1.21 -20.24
N LYS A 93 -28.03 0.36 -19.50
CA LYS A 93 -28.49 -0.96 -19.97
C LYS A 93 -29.51 -0.89 -21.10
N ALA A 94 -30.30 0.16 -21.18
CA ALA A 94 -31.29 0.31 -22.25
C ALA A 94 -30.68 0.66 -23.63
N VAL A 95 -29.40 1.05 -23.70
CA VAL A 95 -28.70 1.45 -24.93
C VAL A 95 -27.73 0.38 -25.46
N LYS A 96 -27.33 -0.62 -24.63
CA LYS A 96 -26.27 -1.59 -24.94
C LYS A 96 -26.70 -3.00 -25.39
N ASP A 97 -27.94 -3.17 -25.83
CA ASP A 97 -28.49 -4.50 -26.18
C ASP A 97 -28.03 -5.04 -27.57
N LYS A 98 -26.88 -4.63 -28.09
CA LYS A 98 -26.45 -5.04 -29.44
C LYS A 98 -25.14 -5.77 -29.61
N ASP A 99 -24.29 -5.94 -28.56
CA ASP A 99 -23.03 -6.70 -28.72
C ASP A 99 -22.83 -7.69 -27.57
N LYS A 100 -23.17 -8.95 -27.80
CA LYS A 100 -23.17 -10.02 -26.79
C LYS A 100 -21.81 -10.64 -26.44
N ASP A 101 -20.74 -10.31 -27.13
CA ASP A 101 -19.44 -11.01 -26.98
C ASP A 101 -18.38 -10.24 -26.17
N MET A 102 -18.64 -8.98 -25.77
CA MET A 102 -17.74 -8.19 -24.89
C MET A 102 -18.09 -8.29 -23.39
N ASP A 103 -19.14 -9.01 -23.06
CA ASP A 103 -19.78 -9.00 -21.71
C ASP A 103 -19.03 -9.78 -20.61
N MET A 104 -18.00 -10.58 -20.93
CA MET A 104 -17.32 -11.38 -19.92
C MET A 104 -16.21 -10.62 -19.18
N ILE A 105 -15.51 -9.71 -19.87
CA ILE A 105 -14.43 -8.91 -19.26
C ILE A 105 -15.02 -7.74 -18.46
N ASP A 106 -16.12 -7.15 -18.93
CA ASP A 106 -16.83 -6.08 -18.22
C ASP A 106 -17.55 -6.59 -16.96
N LYS A 107 -18.00 -7.85 -16.93
CA LYS A 107 -18.61 -8.45 -15.71
C LYS A 107 -17.61 -8.73 -14.61
N LEU A 108 -16.34 -8.93 -14.93
CA LEU A 108 -15.25 -9.05 -13.95
C LEU A 108 -14.82 -7.67 -13.39
N ASN A 109 -15.00 -6.60 -14.16
CA ASN A 109 -14.70 -5.22 -13.74
C ASN A 109 -15.89 -4.48 -13.13
N ASP A 110 -17.11 -5.00 -13.22
CA ASP A 110 -18.34 -4.42 -12.66
C ASP A 110 -18.52 -4.80 -11.17
N GLY A 111 -17.40 -5.14 -10.50
CA GLY A 111 -17.34 -5.40 -9.07
C GLY A 111 -17.86 -4.20 -8.31
N GLU A 112 -18.94 -4.40 -7.59
CA GLU A 112 -19.53 -3.40 -6.72
C GLU A 112 -18.44 -2.83 -5.80
N VAL A 113 -18.21 -1.53 -5.86
CA VAL A 113 -17.22 -0.83 -5.02
C VAL A 113 -17.50 -1.06 -3.54
N ARG A 114 -18.75 -1.40 -3.21
CA ARG A 114 -19.21 -1.64 -1.84
C ARG A 114 -18.92 -3.06 -1.38
N VAL A 115 -18.48 -3.16 -0.13
CA VAL A 115 -18.21 -4.43 0.55
C VAL A 115 -18.76 -4.32 1.97
N ASP A 116 -19.36 -5.39 2.45
CA ASP A 116 -19.75 -5.49 3.85
C ASP A 116 -18.60 -6.13 4.64
N TYR A 117 -18.15 -5.46 5.68
CA TYR A 117 -17.16 -5.99 6.62
C TYR A 117 -17.85 -6.40 7.91
N ILE A 118 -17.60 -7.62 8.35
CA ILE A 118 -18.13 -8.18 9.59
C ILE A 118 -17.07 -8.01 10.66
N LEU A 119 -17.43 -7.31 11.75
CA LEU A 119 -16.52 -7.06 12.86
C LEU A 119 -16.31 -8.32 13.70
N PRO A 120 -15.11 -8.47 14.33
CA PRO A 120 -14.89 -9.52 15.30
C PRO A 120 -15.79 -9.32 16.54
N ASP A 121 -16.31 -10.43 17.09
CA ASP A 121 -17.10 -10.42 18.33
C ASP A 121 -16.26 -10.73 19.57
N GLY A 122 -14.99 -11.08 19.38
CA GLY A 122 -14.04 -11.42 20.47
C GLY A 122 -14.27 -12.80 21.11
N VAL A 123 -15.32 -13.53 20.74
CA VAL A 123 -15.67 -14.84 21.30
C VAL A 123 -15.57 -15.94 20.26
N HIS A 124 -16.36 -15.85 19.20
CA HIS A 124 -16.39 -16.84 18.11
C HIS A 124 -15.56 -16.38 16.91
N LEU A 125 -15.58 -15.09 16.64
CA LEU A 125 -14.87 -14.46 15.54
C LEU A 125 -13.75 -13.58 16.08
N LEU A 126 -12.52 -14.11 16.09
CA LEU A 126 -11.33 -13.36 16.58
C LEU A 126 -10.83 -12.34 15.55
N ARG A 127 -11.08 -12.53 14.26
CA ARG A 127 -10.75 -11.62 13.18
C ARG A 127 -11.97 -11.41 12.30
N GLY A 128 -12.25 -10.15 11.94
CA GLY A 128 -13.30 -9.82 10.97
C GLY A 128 -12.97 -10.32 9.57
N PHE A 129 -13.95 -10.27 8.68
CA PHE A 129 -13.79 -10.63 7.27
C PHE A 129 -14.72 -9.81 6.38
N SER A 130 -14.35 -9.69 5.12
CA SER A 130 -15.14 -9.01 4.10
C SER A 130 -16.00 -9.98 3.32
N ARG A 131 -17.20 -9.52 2.91
CA ARG A 131 -18.08 -10.24 1.98
C ARG A 131 -18.66 -9.27 0.95
N PRO A 132 -19.07 -9.75 -0.23
CA PRO A 132 -19.78 -8.95 -1.22
C PRO A 132 -21.00 -8.26 -0.61
N HIS A 133 -21.24 -6.99 -0.99
CA HIS A 133 -22.37 -6.23 -0.50
C HIS A 133 -23.69 -6.76 -1.10
N ASP A 134 -24.64 -7.11 -0.24
CA ASP A 134 -25.99 -7.46 -0.63
C ASP A 134 -26.99 -6.42 -0.11
N ALA A 135 -27.49 -5.60 -1.02
CA ALA A 135 -28.43 -4.53 -0.70
C ALA A 135 -29.74 -5.05 -0.09
N THR A 136 -30.16 -6.27 -0.43
CA THR A 136 -31.40 -6.87 0.07
C THR A 136 -31.28 -7.28 1.54
N VAL A 137 -30.14 -7.86 1.93
CA VAL A 137 -29.83 -8.25 3.30
C VAL A 137 -29.69 -7.02 4.19
N THR A 138 -29.01 -5.98 3.70
CA THR A 138 -28.80 -4.73 4.45
C THR A 138 -30.13 -4.02 4.72
N ALA A 139 -31.03 -3.96 3.74
CA ALA A 139 -32.38 -3.38 3.92
C ALA A 139 -33.24 -4.21 4.90
N ALA A 140 -33.16 -5.54 4.84
CA ALA A 140 -33.86 -6.44 5.75
C ALA A 140 -33.35 -6.32 7.20
N LYS A 141 -32.03 -6.21 7.40
CA LYS A 141 -31.42 -5.97 8.72
C LYS A 141 -31.81 -4.61 9.29
N LYS A 142 -31.80 -3.52 8.51
CA LYS A 142 -32.31 -2.21 8.96
C LYS A 142 -33.77 -2.26 9.39
N ARG A 143 -34.64 -2.94 8.64
CA ARG A 143 -36.04 -3.11 9.02
C ARG A 143 -36.23 -3.93 10.31
N LYS A 144 -35.39 -4.97 10.54
CA LYS A 144 -35.42 -5.76 11.79
C LYS A 144 -34.89 -4.97 12.97
N GLN A 145 -33.84 -4.16 12.83
CA GLN A 145 -33.31 -3.30 13.90
C GLN A 145 -34.31 -2.22 14.34
N THR A 146 -35.15 -1.73 13.43
CA THR A 146 -36.20 -0.74 13.75
C THR A 146 -37.44 -1.40 14.41
N ALA A 147 -37.61 -2.71 14.22
CA ALA A 147 -38.81 -3.44 14.69
C ALA A 147 -38.61 -4.28 15.97
N LEU A 148 -37.37 -4.47 16.43
CA LEU A 148 -37.04 -5.32 17.58
C LEU A 148 -36.41 -4.49 18.72
N SER A 149 -37.21 -4.25 19.76
CA SER A 149 -36.77 -3.86 21.08
C SER A 149 -35.82 -4.93 21.68
N SER A 150 -34.67 -4.49 22.11
CA SER A 150 -33.73 -4.96 23.16
C SER A 150 -33.55 -6.45 23.54
N ALA A 151 -34.33 -7.41 23.07
CA ALA A 151 -34.30 -8.78 23.58
C ALA A 151 -33.59 -9.84 22.70
N SER A 152 -33.11 -9.50 21.50
CA SER A 152 -32.46 -10.45 20.58
C SER A 152 -31.07 -10.02 20.09
N LEU A 153 -30.32 -9.26 20.89
CA LEU A 153 -29.00 -8.72 20.56
C LEU A 153 -27.86 -9.75 20.59
N HIS A 154 -28.11 -10.97 21.05
CA HIS A 154 -27.03 -11.96 21.25
C HIS A 154 -26.57 -12.71 19.98
N ASN A 155 -27.20 -12.55 18.82
CA ASN A 155 -26.82 -13.27 17.61
C ASN A 155 -26.79 -12.41 16.33
N SER A 156 -26.69 -11.09 16.41
CA SER A 156 -26.58 -10.26 15.23
C SER A 156 -25.11 -9.93 14.93
N GLU A 157 -24.56 -10.51 13.87
CA GLU A 157 -23.27 -10.09 13.30
C GLU A 157 -23.26 -8.56 13.10
N ILE A 158 -22.33 -7.89 13.76
CA ILE A 158 -22.11 -6.45 13.57
C ILE A 158 -21.37 -6.27 12.25
N SER A 159 -21.99 -5.60 11.29
CA SER A 159 -21.42 -5.38 9.97
C SER A 159 -21.47 -3.91 9.57
N MET A 160 -20.47 -3.46 8.83
CA MET A 160 -20.42 -2.14 8.21
C MET A 160 -20.24 -2.26 6.70
N THR A 161 -20.86 -1.35 5.95
CA THR A 161 -20.71 -1.30 4.48
C THR A 161 -19.66 -0.24 4.14
N LEU A 162 -18.55 -0.68 3.57
CA LEU A 162 -17.46 0.17 3.10
C LEU A 162 -17.58 0.42 1.59
N GLY A 163 -17.30 1.63 1.15
CA GLY A 163 -17.45 2.06 -0.24
C GLY A 163 -16.18 2.75 -0.76
N ASN A 164 -16.26 4.06 -0.97
CA ASN A 164 -15.15 4.85 -1.51
C ASN A 164 -13.92 4.91 -0.61
N GLU A 165 -14.06 4.73 0.69
CA GLU A 165 -12.96 4.65 1.64
C GLU A 165 -11.95 3.55 1.30
N ARG A 166 -12.38 2.48 0.64
CA ARG A 166 -11.54 1.37 0.24
C ARG A 166 -10.40 1.78 -0.70
N PHE A 167 -10.62 2.74 -1.59
CA PHE A 167 -9.64 3.21 -2.56
C PHE A 167 -9.17 4.64 -2.29
N SER A 168 -9.97 5.48 -1.62
CA SER A 168 -9.54 6.85 -1.28
C SER A 168 -8.47 6.88 -0.19
N VAL A 169 -8.46 5.91 0.72
CA VAL A 169 -7.43 5.82 1.75
C VAL A 169 -6.05 5.51 1.16
N PRO A 170 -5.85 4.49 0.31
CA PRO A 170 -4.56 4.27 -0.34
C PRO A 170 -4.14 5.40 -1.30
N GLU A 171 -5.07 6.19 -1.84
CA GLU A 171 -4.79 7.29 -2.77
C GLU A 171 -3.87 8.36 -2.16
N ILE A 172 -3.85 8.54 -0.83
CA ILE A 172 -2.94 9.50 -0.19
C ILE A 172 -1.44 9.19 -0.39
N LEU A 173 -1.07 7.97 -0.78
CA LEU A 173 0.30 7.66 -1.20
C LEU A 173 0.64 8.30 -2.55
N PHE A 174 -0.36 8.49 -3.41
CA PHE A 174 -0.22 9.08 -4.74
C PHE A 174 -0.50 10.58 -4.73
N SER A 175 -1.48 11.02 -3.94
CA SER A 175 -1.95 12.40 -3.84
C SER A 175 -2.06 12.86 -2.37
N PRO A 176 -0.92 13.08 -1.66
CA PRO A 176 -0.95 13.52 -0.26
C PRO A 176 -1.61 14.90 -0.08
N SER A 177 -1.70 15.69 -1.15
CA SER A 177 -2.41 16.98 -1.17
C SER A 177 -3.87 16.88 -0.80
N ASP A 178 -4.51 15.74 -1.04
CA ASP A 178 -5.94 15.53 -0.77
C ASP A 178 -6.27 15.61 0.74
N ILE A 179 -5.27 15.38 1.58
CA ILE A 179 -5.35 15.57 3.04
C ILE A 179 -4.59 16.81 3.54
N GLY A 180 -4.28 17.74 2.63
CA GLY A 180 -3.60 19.00 2.96
C GLY A 180 -2.09 18.90 3.16
N SER A 181 -1.44 17.80 2.83
CA SER A 181 0.02 17.67 2.89
C SER A 181 0.68 18.38 1.70
N LYS A 182 1.83 19.03 1.96
CA LYS A 182 2.67 19.64 0.93
C LYS A 182 3.72 18.68 0.35
N GLN A 183 3.76 17.44 0.80
CA GLN A 183 4.72 16.46 0.30
C GLN A 183 4.30 15.97 -1.10
N PRO A 184 5.27 15.64 -1.97
CA PRO A 184 4.97 15.04 -3.27
C PRO A 184 4.39 13.63 -3.09
N GLY A 185 3.56 13.20 -4.03
CA GLY A 185 3.11 11.81 -4.09
C GLY A 185 4.23 10.84 -4.48
N LEU A 186 3.99 9.55 -4.30
CA LEU A 186 4.97 8.51 -4.59
C LEU A 186 5.55 8.59 -6.02
N PRO A 187 4.75 8.78 -7.09
CA PRO A 187 5.30 8.91 -8.44
C PRO A 187 6.23 10.13 -8.60
N ASP A 188 5.84 11.27 -8.03
CA ASP A 188 6.64 12.49 -8.10
C ASP A 188 7.96 12.34 -7.31
N MET A 189 7.89 11.68 -6.15
CA MET A 189 9.08 11.38 -5.35
C MET A 189 10.05 10.46 -6.09
N ILE A 190 9.55 9.46 -6.83
CA ILE A 190 10.36 8.59 -7.67
C ILE A 190 11.06 9.41 -8.77
N LEU A 191 10.32 10.27 -9.46
CA LEU A 191 10.90 11.14 -10.50
C LEU A 191 11.94 12.11 -9.92
N GLN A 192 11.69 12.70 -8.76
CA GLN A 192 12.68 13.54 -8.05
C GLN A 192 13.92 12.75 -7.64
N SER A 193 13.78 11.49 -7.24
CA SER A 193 14.92 10.62 -6.96
C SER A 193 15.76 10.39 -8.21
N LEU A 194 15.12 10.10 -9.32
CA LEU A 194 15.81 9.81 -10.58
C LEU A 194 16.41 11.06 -11.25
N SER A 195 15.79 12.23 -11.09
CA SER A 195 16.22 13.48 -11.76
C SER A 195 17.65 13.91 -11.47
N VAL A 196 18.22 13.50 -10.33
CA VAL A 196 19.61 13.78 -9.98
C VAL A 196 20.62 12.79 -10.60
N LEU A 197 20.14 11.79 -11.34
CA LEU A 197 20.95 10.76 -11.97
C LEU A 197 21.12 11.02 -13.48
N PRO A 198 22.20 10.55 -14.10
CA PRO A 198 22.34 10.58 -15.56
C PRO A 198 21.21 9.84 -16.29
N PRO A 199 20.78 10.27 -17.50
CA PRO A 199 19.64 9.69 -18.23
C PRO A 199 19.74 8.18 -18.44
N LEU A 200 20.93 7.66 -18.68
CA LEU A 200 21.16 6.22 -18.84
C LEU A 200 20.81 5.43 -17.56
N LEU A 201 21.22 5.96 -16.40
CA LEU A 201 20.88 5.33 -15.12
C LEU A 201 19.38 5.46 -14.80
N GLN A 202 18.75 6.58 -15.14
CA GLN A 202 17.31 6.75 -14.99
C GLN A 202 16.54 5.65 -15.74
N ALA A 203 16.85 5.45 -17.04
CA ALA A 203 16.20 4.46 -17.88
C ALA A 203 16.42 3.03 -17.36
N THR A 204 17.65 2.69 -16.97
CA THR A 204 17.95 1.35 -16.45
C THR A 204 17.30 1.06 -15.11
N MET A 205 17.18 2.05 -14.22
CA MET A 205 16.48 1.91 -12.93
C MET A 205 14.98 1.77 -13.10
N LEU A 206 14.37 2.53 -14.01
CA LEU A 206 12.94 2.41 -14.33
C LEU A 206 12.57 1.03 -14.89
N SER A 207 13.48 0.40 -15.63
CA SER A 207 13.26 -0.97 -16.12
C SER A 207 13.36 -2.04 -15.02
N ASN A 208 13.81 -1.67 -13.82
CA ASN A 208 14.01 -2.59 -12.71
C ASN A 208 13.61 -1.94 -11.37
N VAL A 209 12.32 -1.72 -11.19
CA VAL A 209 11.74 -1.17 -9.95
C VAL A 209 11.23 -2.31 -9.09
N LEU A 210 11.65 -2.34 -7.82
CA LEU A 210 11.22 -3.32 -6.83
C LEU A 210 10.47 -2.63 -5.70
N VAL A 211 9.21 -3.03 -5.48
CA VAL A 211 8.39 -2.56 -4.35
C VAL A 211 8.43 -3.59 -3.24
N VAL A 212 8.80 -3.15 -2.05
CA VAL A 212 8.85 -3.94 -0.82
C VAL A 212 8.10 -3.22 0.31
N GLY A 213 7.96 -3.89 1.46
CA GLY A 213 7.25 -3.37 2.62
C GLY A 213 5.77 -3.79 2.66
N GLY A 214 5.11 -3.51 3.76
CA GLY A 214 3.73 -3.95 4.01
C GLY A 214 2.71 -3.42 3.01
N ASN A 215 2.86 -2.16 2.59
CA ASN A 215 1.94 -1.53 1.64
C ASN A 215 2.04 -2.12 0.21
N ALA A 216 3.15 -2.79 -0.12
CA ALA A 216 3.28 -3.51 -1.40
C ALA A 216 2.24 -4.65 -1.56
N LYS A 217 1.61 -5.09 -0.46
CA LYS A 217 0.50 -6.05 -0.48
C LYS A 217 -0.86 -5.43 -0.81
N ILE A 218 -0.99 -4.10 -0.80
CA ILE A 218 -2.23 -3.45 -1.21
C ILE A 218 -2.51 -3.80 -2.67
N PRO A 219 -3.65 -4.46 -2.97
CA PRO A 219 -4.00 -4.83 -4.33
C PRO A 219 -3.96 -3.61 -5.27
N GLY A 220 -3.35 -3.76 -6.45
CA GLY A 220 -3.26 -2.70 -7.45
C GLY A 220 -2.12 -1.69 -7.24
N LEU A 221 -1.46 -1.63 -6.07
CA LEU A 221 -0.45 -0.60 -5.79
C LEU A 221 0.76 -0.67 -6.75
N PRO A 222 1.39 -1.82 -7.01
CA PRO A 222 2.51 -1.88 -7.95
C PRO A 222 2.09 -1.51 -9.38
N GLN A 223 0.92 -1.96 -9.81
CA GLN A 223 0.36 -1.68 -11.14
C GLN A 223 0.05 -0.18 -11.30
N ARG A 224 -0.52 0.45 -10.24
CA ARG A 224 -0.77 1.89 -10.24
C ARG A 224 0.54 2.68 -10.31
N VAL A 225 1.58 2.29 -9.56
CA VAL A 225 2.91 2.93 -9.64
C VAL A 225 3.47 2.82 -11.07
N GLU A 226 3.37 1.65 -11.69
CA GLU A 226 3.83 1.44 -13.07
C GLU A 226 3.08 2.33 -14.07
N SER A 227 1.76 2.39 -13.98
CA SER A 227 0.90 3.22 -14.84
C SER A 227 1.21 4.71 -14.67
N GLU A 228 1.33 5.20 -13.44
CA GLU A 228 1.65 6.59 -13.14
C GLU A 228 3.04 6.99 -13.65
N LEU A 229 4.03 6.11 -13.48
CA LEU A 229 5.36 6.35 -14.03
C LEU A 229 5.34 6.34 -15.56
N ARG A 230 4.62 5.39 -16.18
CA ARG A 230 4.51 5.28 -17.63
C ARG A 230 3.94 6.55 -18.26
N SER A 231 2.96 7.19 -17.63
CA SER A 231 2.34 8.41 -18.13
C SER A 231 3.24 9.66 -18.07
N ARG A 232 4.30 9.65 -17.24
CA ARG A 232 5.12 10.82 -16.92
C ARG A 232 6.53 10.77 -17.49
N ILE A 233 6.94 9.62 -18.05
CA ILE A 233 8.29 9.43 -18.60
C ILE A 233 8.27 9.28 -20.13
N ARG A 234 9.46 9.35 -20.75
CA ARG A 234 9.63 9.20 -22.19
C ARG A 234 9.12 7.85 -22.67
N THR A 235 8.49 7.82 -23.85
CA THR A 235 7.95 6.60 -24.47
C THR A 235 9.01 5.54 -24.75
N GLU A 236 10.23 5.95 -25.05
CA GLU A 236 11.37 5.08 -25.35
C GLU A 236 11.88 4.28 -24.13
N TRP A 237 11.59 4.76 -22.91
CA TRP A 237 12.07 4.13 -21.70
C TRP A 237 11.10 3.07 -21.23
N GLN A 238 11.62 1.90 -20.92
CA GLN A 238 10.82 0.82 -20.33
C GLN A 238 10.60 1.07 -18.83
N VAL A 239 9.37 0.88 -18.38
CA VAL A 239 9.03 0.80 -16.97
C VAL A 239 8.65 -0.64 -16.65
N ARG A 240 9.17 -1.15 -15.55
CA ARG A 240 8.80 -2.46 -15.03
C ARG A 240 8.82 -2.41 -13.51
N VAL A 241 7.66 -2.56 -12.91
CA VAL A 241 7.50 -2.60 -11.45
C VAL A 241 7.20 -4.03 -11.01
N LYS A 242 7.97 -4.52 -10.05
CA LYS A 242 7.82 -5.86 -9.49
C LYS A 242 7.69 -5.81 -7.99
N THR A 243 7.05 -6.82 -7.42
CA THR A 243 7.06 -7.10 -5.99
C THR A 243 7.60 -8.50 -5.75
N MET A 244 8.09 -8.73 -4.54
CA MET A 244 8.43 -10.08 -4.10
C MET A 244 7.16 -10.84 -3.68
N GLU A 245 7.21 -12.16 -3.68
CA GLU A 245 6.12 -13.02 -3.22
C GLU A 245 5.66 -12.65 -1.79
N ASN A 246 6.63 -12.40 -0.89
CA ASN A 246 6.35 -11.86 0.43
C ASN A 246 7.14 -10.56 0.65
N PRO A 247 6.58 -9.40 0.30
CA PRO A 247 7.29 -8.12 0.35
C PRO A 247 7.62 -7.66 1.77
N ILE A 248 6.96 -8.20 2.81
CA ILE A 248 7.23 -7.85 4.22
C ILE A 248 8.55 -8.49 4.68
N THR A 249 8.76 -9.76 4.38
CA THR A 249 9.92 -10.52 4.87
C THR A 249 11.09 -10.52 3.90
N SER A 250 10.91 -10.03 2.68
CA SER A 250 11.91 -10.09 1.60
C SER A 250 13.24 -9.43 1.98
N THR A 251 13.20 -8.29 2.65
CA THR A 251 14.39 -7.57 3.11
C THR A 251 15.16 -8.38 4.15
N TRP A 252 14.47 -8.96 5.12
CA TRP A 252 15.06 -9.84 6.13
C TRP A 252 15.67 -11.10 5.50
N LEU A 253 14.93 -11.75 4.58
CA LEU A 253 15.43 -12.92 3.85
C LEU A 253 16.67 -12.59 3.01
N GLY A 254 16.70 -11.39 2.41
CA GLY A 254 17.89 -10.90 1.70
C GLY A 254 19.11 -10.80 2.62
N GLY A 255 18.95 -10.18 3.79
CA GLY A 255 19.99 -10.10 4.81
C GLY A 255 20.45 -11.47 5.32
N ALA A 256 19.50 -12.37 5.61
CA ALA A 256 19.80 -13.73 6.05
C ALA A 256 20.58 -14.54 4.98
N ARG A 257 20.17 -14.43 3.71
CA ARG A 257 20.89 -15.05 2.58
C ARG A 257 22.29 -14.49 2.42
N MET A 258 22.46 -13.17 2.54
CA MET A 258 23.77 -12.52 2.49
C MET A 258 24.67 -13.02 3.63
N ALA A 259 24.17 -13.07 4.85
CA ALA A 259 24.93 -13.54 6.01
C ALA A 259 25.36 -15.00 5.88
N ASN A 260 24.48 -15.86 5.37
CA ASN A 260 24.80 -17.28 5.17
C ASN A 260 25.76 -17.51 4.01
N LYS A 261 25.62 -16.77 2.91
CA LYS A 261 26.42 -16.96 1.70
C LYS A 261 27.82 -16.32 1.81
N PHE A 262 27.90 -15.19 2.53
CA PHE A 262 29.13 -14.40 2.66
C PHE A 262 29.45 -14.10 4.14
N PRO A 263 29.75 -15.12 4.97
CA PRO A 263 30.01 -14.90 6.40
C PRO A 263 31.28 -14.07 6.65
N SER A 264 32.24 -14.08 5.75
CA SER A 264 33.45 -13.24 5.82
C SER A 264 33.09 -11.74 5.73
N VAL A 265 32.16 -11.36 4.83
CA VAL A 265 31.70 -9.98 4.68
C VAL A 265 31.02 -9.49 5.96
N VAL A 266 30.18 -10.34 6.56
CA VAL A 266 29.53 -10.00 7.83
C VAL A 266 30.54 -9.78 8.96
N ARG A 267 31.60 -10.58 9.03
CA ARG A 267 32.67 -10.40 10.04
C ARG A 267 33.51 -9.16 9.78
N GLU A 268 33.79 -8.85 8.52
CA GLU A 268 34.60 -7.68 8.15
C GLU A 268 33.86 -6.35 8.41
N TYR A 269 32.57 -6.28 8.01
CA TYR A 269 31.80 -5.05 8.10
C TYR A 269 30.94 -4.96 9.36
N GLY A 270 30.72 -6.07 10.04
CA GLY A 270 29.91 -6.12 11.27
C GLY A 270 30.62 -5.41 12.44
N VAL A 271 29.81 -5.01 13.41
CA VAL A 271 30.27 -4.51 14.70
C VAL A 271 29.90 -5.53 15.76
N THR A 272 30.89 -6.04 16.47
CA THR A 272 30.67 -6.99 17.57
C THR A 272 30.07 -6.27 18.78
N ARG A 273 29.43 -7.04 19.67
CA ARG A 273 28.92 -6.49 20.93
C ARG A 273 30.03 -5.86 21.77
N ALA A 274 31.22 -6.47 21.78
CA ALA A 274 32.37 -5.94 22.54
C ALA A 274 32.79 -4.58 21.98
N GLU A 275 32.99 -4.43 20.69
CA GLU A 275 33.32 -3.15 20.03
C GLU A 275 32.25 -2.09 20.27
N TYR A 276 30.96 -2.47 20.23
CA TYR A 276 29.89 -1.54 20.53
C TYR A 276 29.91 -1.03 21.97
N LEU A 277 30.15 -1.91 22.94
CA LEU A 277 30.25 -1.55 24.35
C LEU A 277 31.47 -0.67 24.65
N GLU A 278 32.58 -0.87 23.92
CA GLU A 278 33.81 -0.10 24.08
C GLU A 278 33.68 1.29 23.42
N HIS A 279 33.17 1.37 22.20
CA HIS A 279 33.22 2.59 21.37
C HIS A 279 31.90 3.35 21.29
N GLY A 280 30.77 2.72 21.57
CA GLY A 280 29.43 3.31 21.61
C GLY A 280 28.80 3.57 20.23
N SER A 281 27.60 4.14 20.26
CA SER A 281 26.74 4.32 19.08
C SER A 281 27.30 5.29 18.05
N ALA A 282 27.96 6.38 18.48
CA ALA A 282 28.51 7.38 17.58
C ALA A 282 29.65 6.86 16.70
N TRP A 283 30.49 5.97 17.25
CA TRP A 283 31.55 5.32 16.49
C TRP A 283 30.96 4.30 15.50
N THR A 284 29.98 3.51 15.96
CA THR A 284 29.28 2.54 15.12
C THR A 284 28.62 3.23 13.92
N ALA A 285 27.93 4.35 14.14
CA ALA A 285 27.30 5.12 13.07
C ALA A 285 28.34 5.62 12.05
N ARG A 286 29.47 6.16 12.50
CA ARG A 286 30.55 6.60 11.60
C ARG A 286 31.15 5.45 10.79
N ARG A 287 31.33 4.27 11.39
CA ARG A 287 31.84 3.08 10.71
C ARG A 287 30.93 2.64 9.56
N PHE A 288 29.61 2.65 9.76
CA PHE A 288 28.66 2.32 8.71
C PHE A 288 28.49 3.41 7.65
N LEU A 289 28.52 4.68 8.03
CA LEU A 289 28.44 5.80 7.08
C LEU A 289 29.65 5.86 6.13
N ASN A 290 30.85 5.52 6.60
CA ASN A 290 32.07 5.53 5.82
C ASN A 290 32.33 4.24 5.01
N GLY A 291 31.32 3.37 4.88
CA GLY A 291 31.41 2.15 4.05
C GLY A 291 32.35 1.10 4.58
N GLY A 292 32.56 1.03 5.88
CA GLY A 292 33.29 -0.07 6.54
C GLY A 292 34.80 -0.16 6.23
N SER A 293 35.35 0.71 5.41
CA SER A 293 36.78 0.68 5.04
C SER A 293 37.67 1.43 6.05
N GLY A 294 37.44 1.18 7.33
CA GLY A 294 38.26 1.76 8.38
C GLY A 294 38.73 0.69 9.35
N LYS A 295 39.78 -0.03 9.04
CA LYS A 295 40.75 -0.37 10.09
C LYS A 295 41.27 1.01 10.53
N GLY A 296 40.67 1.57 11.58
CA GLY A 296 41.22 2.71 12.26
C GLY A 296 42.59 2.33 12.85
N PRO A 297 43.42 3.34 13.13
CA PRO A 297 44.76 3.08 13.66
C PRO A 297 44.72 2.35 14.99
#